data_2fbd6de2b44c461816f64a7b7a706573
#
_entry.id   2fbd6de2b44c461816f64a7b7a706573
#
_cell.length_a   1.000
_cell.length_b   1.000
_cell.length_c   1.000
_cell.angle_alpha   90.00
_cell.angle_beta   90.00
_cell.angle_gamma   90.00
#
_symmetry.space_group_name_H-M   'P 1'
#
loop_
_entity.id
_entity.type
_entity.pdbx_description
1 polymer ?
#
loop_
_entity_poly.entity_id
_entity_poly.type
_entity_poly.pdbx_seq_one_letter_code
_entity_poly.pdbx_strand_id
1 'polypeptide(L)'
;NDPLTMKDVLTNMIKAHEIQGVLALENSFNRVGLDHVVLVKVASTAVISSMFGLSKDQTIDALSQAWVDGQSLRTYRHAPNAGPRKSWAAGDATSRALQLVLLTQKGQIGYPSVLTAPTWGFYDVQFKGNSFSLPRDFDSYVMENVLFKISFPAEFHAQTAVEAAVILHDQVKDKLDDIDKILISTHESAIRIISKEGVLNNPADRDHCLQYMTAIGLLKGDLVAEDYEDDVASDPLVDQLREKMVIRSEERRV
;
A
#
# COMPACT_ATOMS: atom_id res chain seq x y z
N ASN A 1 -26.32 1.97 -22.87
CA ASN A 1 -24.85 1.97 -23.08
C ASN A 1 -24.47 0.62 -23.69
N ASP A 2 -23.58 0.64 -24.68
CA ASP A 2 -23.04 -0.58 -25.27
C ASP A 2 -22.28 -1.38 -24.21
N PRO A 3 -22.22 -2.72 -24.33
CA PRO A 3 -21.48 -3.55 -23.40
C PRO A 3 -19.99 -3.17 -23.42
N LEU A 4 -19.39 -3.08 -22.23
CA LEU A 4 -17.95 -2.82 -22.11
C LEU A 4 -17.16 -4.03 -22.63
N THR A 5 -16.13 -3.78 -23.43
CA THR A 5 -15.18 -4.78 -23.88
C THR A 5 -14.06 -5.01 -22.85
N MET A 6 -13.33 -6.13 -22.96
CA MET A 6 -12.13 -6.34 -22.15
C MET A 6 -11.06 -5.27 -22.38
N LYS A 7 -10.99 -4.71 -23.59
CA LYS A 7 -10.12 -3.57 -23.90
C LYS A 7 -10.49 -2.33 -23.09
N ASP A 8 -11.80 -2.05 -22.94
CA ASP A 8 -12.29 -0.93 -22.13
C ASP A 8 -11.93 -1.13 -20.65
N VAL A 9 -12.10 -2.36 -20.13
CA VAL A 9 -11.71 -2.70 -18.76
C VAL A 9 -10.22 -2.46 -18.55
N LEU A 10 -9.35 -2.99 -19.40
CA LEU A 10 -7.90 -2.80 -19.32
C LEU A 10 -7.51 -1.33 -19.39
N THR A 11 -8.09 -0.58 -20.33
CA THR A 11 -7.84 0.85 -20.48
C THR A 11 -8.20 1.61 -19.20
N ASN A 12 -9.33 1.30 -18.60
CA ASN A 12 -9.76 1.95 -17.36
C ASN A 12 -8.92 1.53 -16.15
N MET A 13 -8.41 0.29 -16.10
CA MET A 13 -7.44 -0.13 -15.09
C MET A 13 -6.14 0.68 -15.20
N ILE A 14 -5.60 0.87 -16.40
CA ILE A 14 -4.40 1.69 -16.65
C ILE A 14 -4.64 3.13 -16.17
N LYS A 15 -5.77 3.74 -16.54
CA LYS A 15 -6.13 5.09 -16.08
C LYS A 15 -6.24 5.19 -14.56
N ALA A 16 -6.83 4.19 -13.92
CA ALA A 16 -6.93 4.17 -12.46
C ALA A 16 -5.55 4.08 -11.79
N HIS A 17 -4.63 3.29 -12.33
CA HIS A 17 -3.25 3.21 -11.84
C HIS A 17 -2.52 4.54 -12.03
N GLU A 18 -2.68 5.19 -13.17
CA GLU A 18 -2.08 6.50 -13.43
C GLU A 18 -2.55 7.55 -12.41
N ILE A 19 -3.87 7.66 -12.20
CA ILE A 19 -4.44 8.62 -11.23
C ILE A 19 -3.89 8.34 -9.82
N GLN A 20 -3.88 7.08 -9.38
CA GLN A 20 -3.35 6.72 -8.06
C GLN A 20 -1.88 7.04 -7.93
N GLY A 21 -1.08 6.65 -8.92
CA GLY A 21 0.37 6.77 -8.87
C GLY A 21 0.83 8.22 -8.93
N VAL A 22 0.29 9.03 -9.85
CA VAL A 22 0.63 10.47 -9.94
C VAL A 22 0.26 11.21 -8.65
N LEU A 23 -0.91 10.94 -8.07
CA LEU A 23 -1.29 11.49 -6.77
C LEU A 23 -0.35 11.03 -5.65
N ALA A 24 0.15 9.79 -5.69
CA ALA A 24 1.01 9.25 -4.65
C ALA A 24 2.46 9.72 -4.72
N LEU A 25 2.94 10.20 -5.88
CA LEU A 25 4.36 10.53 -6.09
C LEU A 25 4.91 11.51 -5.05
N GLU A 26 4.18 12.57 -4.74
CA GLU A 26 4.62 13.59 -3.78
C GLU A 26 3.67 13.74 -2.57
N ASN A 27 2.57 12.99 -2.55
CA ASN A 27 1.58 13.10 -1.48
C ASN A 27 1.57 11.82 -0.62
N SER A 28 2.31 11.83 0.46
CA SER A 28 2.46 10.67 1.34
C SER A 28 1.29 10.55 2.33
N PHE A 29 0.24 9.86 1.95
CA PHE A 29 -0.96 9.61 2.78
C PHE A 29 -0.64 8.86 4.08
N ASN A 30 0.32 7.95 4.06
CA ASN A 30 0.69 7.20 5.26
C ASN A 30 1.41 8.06 6.33
N ARG A 31 2.02 9.18 5.96
CA ARG A 31 2.61 10.13 6.93
C ARG A 31 1.56 10.89 7.74
N VAL A 32 0.33 10.91 7.27
CA VAL A 32 -0.82 11.51 7.99
C VAL A 32 -1.75 10.45 8.59
N GLY A 33 -1.34 9.17 8.58
CA GLY A 33 -2.11 8.07 9.16
C GLY A 33 -3.18 7.47 8.25
N LEU A 34 -3.26 7.92 7.00
CA LEU A 34 -4.20 7.41 6.02
C LEU A 34 -3.59 6.23 5.24
N ASP A 35 -4.42 5.28 4.89
CA ASP A 35 -4.04 4.20 3.98
C ASP A 35 -4.16 4.65 2.52
N HIS A 36 -3.30 4.10 1.65
CA HIS A 36 -3.31 4.40 0.22
C HIS A 36 -4.61 3.95 -0.49
N VAL A 37 -5.45 3.13 0.13
CA VAL A 37 -6.75 2.77 -0.46
C VAL A 37 -7.71 3.96 -0.59
N VAL A 38 -7.45 5.10 0.06
CA VAL A 38 -8.14 6.35 -0.24
C VAL A 38 -7.95 6.73 -1.72
N LEU A 39 -6.75 6.52 -2.27
CA LEU A 39 -6.45 6.78 -3.68
C LEU A 39 -7.14 5.76 -4.59
N VAL A 40 -7.28 4.51 -4.17
CA VAL A 40 -8.08 3.50 -4.89
C VAL A 40 -9.53 3.99 -5.04
N LYS A 41 -10.15 4.50 -3.96
CA LYS A 41 -11.50 5.03 -4.01
C LYS A 41 -11.63 6.21 -4.98
N VAL A 42 -10.73 7.18 -4.89
CA VAL A 42 -10.76 8.39 -5.73
C VAL A 42 -10.57 8.05 -7.21
N ALA A 43 -9.53 7.28 -7.54
CA ALA A 43 -9.24 6.88 -8.91
C ALA A 43 -10.36 6.01 -9.50
N SER A 44 -10.88 5.05 -8.72
CA SER A 44 -12.02 4.24 -9.15
C SER A 44 -13.26 5.10 -9.40
N THR A 45 -13.52 6.11 -8.58
CA THR A 45 -14.66 7.03 -8.80
C THR A 45 -14.49 7.77 -10.12
N ALA A 46 -13.29 8.26 -10.45
CA ALA A 46 -13.03 8.96 -11.70
C ALA A 46 -13.27 8.06 -12.93
N VAL A 47 -12.69 6.87 -12.94
CA VAL A 47 -12.82 5.97 -14.11
C VAL A 47 -14.22 5.38 -14.24
N ILE A 48 -14.86 5.01 -13.13
CA ILE A 48 -16.25 4.51 -13.15
C ILE A 48 -17.20 5.60 -13.64
N SER A 49 -17.03 6.86 -13.24
CA SER A 49 -17.81 7.99 -13.77
C SER A 49 -17.71 8.07 -15.28
N SER A 50 -16.51 7.95 -15.84
CA SER A 50 -16.29 7.92 -17.29
C SER A 50 -16.96 6.71 -17.96
N MET A 51 -16.83 5.51 -17.37
CA MET A 51 -17.45 4.27 -17.87
C MET A 51 -18.98 4.35 -17.90
N PHE A 52 -19.58 5.07 -16.94
CA PHE A 52 -21.03 5.30 -16.86
C PHE A 52 -21.51 6.50 -17.68
N GLY A 53 -20.60 7.20 -18.36
CA GLY A 53 -20.93 8.34 -19.21
C GLY A 53 -21.39 9.59 -18.46
N LEU A 54 -20.91 9.79 -17.23
CA LEU A 54 -21.19 11.01 -16.48
C LEU A 54 -20.54 12.21 -17.16
N SER A 55 -21.23 13.36 -17.09
CA SER A 55 -20.65 14.63 -17.52
C SER A 55 -19.45 15.02 -16.65
N LYS A 56 -18.68 16.02 -17.09
CA LYS A 56 -17.58 16.58 -16.29
C LYS A 56 -18.05 17.04 -14.92
N ASP A 57 -19.16 17.77 -14.86
CA ASP A 57 -19.70 18.30 -13.61
C ASP A 57 -20.15 17.17 -12.67
N GLN A 58 -20.86 16.19 -13.21
CA GLN A 58 -21.23 15.00 -12.45
C GLN A 58 -20.01 14.21 -11.97
N THR A 59 -18.96 14.14 -12.77
CA THR A 59 -17.70 13.48 -12.34
C THR A 59 -17.05 14.24 -11.19
N ILE A 60 -17.06 15.57 -11.22
CA ILE A 60 -16.59 16.42 -10.12
C ILE A 60 -17.43 16.20 -8.87
N ASP A 61 -18.75 16.12 -9.01
CA ASP A 61 -19.66 15.81 -7.91
C ASP A 61 -19.32 14.46 -7.27
N ALA A 62 -19.21 13.40 -8.07
CA ALA A 62 -18.87 12.06 -7.58
C ALA A 62 -17.49 12.03 -6.89
N LEU A 63 -16.48 12.69 -7.46
CA LEU A 63 -15.14 12.80 -6.87
C LEU A 63 -15.17 13.55 -5.55
N SER A 64 -15.93 14.63 -5.46
CA SER A 64 -16.06 15.37 -4.21
C SER A 64 -16.69 14.51 -3.10
N GLN A 65 -17.69 13.70 -3.43
CA GLN A 65 -18.26 12.72 -2.52
C GLN A 65 -17.21 11.69 -2.04
N ALA A 66 -16.32 11.25 -2.93
CA ALA A 66 -15.24 10.32 -2.57
C ALA A 66 -14.26 10.94 -1.57
N TRP A 67 -14.07 12.24 -1.56
CA TRP A 67 -13.24 12.93 -0.58
C TRP A 67 -13.96 13.20 0.75
N VAL A 68 -15.27 13.42 0.73
CA VAL A 68 -16.09 13.57 1.95
C VAL A 68 -16.26 12.24 2.68
N ASP A 69 -16.45 11.17 1.91
CA ASP A 69 -16.82 9.86 2.44
C ASP A 69 -15.66 9.18 3.15
N GLY A 70 -15.78 8.99 4.45
CA GLY A 70 -14.87 8.33 5.38
C GLY A 70 -13.53 7.84 4.84
N GLN A 71 -12.44 8.39 5.33
CA GLN A 71 -11.11 8.02 4.84
C GLN A 71 -10.57 6.79 5.56
N SER A 72 -9.87 5.93 4.83
CA SER A 72 -9.29 4.71 5.39
C SER A 72 -8.11 5.02 6.30
N LEU A 73 -8.23 4.69 7.57
CA LEU A 73 -7.10 4.74 8.51
C LEU A 73 -6.17 3.56 8.27
N ARG A 74 -4.87 3.78 8.39
CA ARG A 74 -3.85 2.76 8.16
C ARG A 74 -3.68 1.77 9.32
N THR A 75 -4.30 1.97 10.45
CA THR A 75 -4.13 1.18 11.68
C THR A 75 -4.25 -0.34 11.46
N TYR A 76 -5.12 -0.77 10.54
CA TYR A 76 -5.34 -2.20 10.28
C TYR A 76 -4.18 -2.92 9.56
N ARG A 77 -3.11 -2.21 9.23
CA ARG A 77 -1.87 -2.78 8.68
C ARG A 77 -0.75 -2.89 9.71
N HIS A 78 -1.00 -2.46 10.93
CA HIS A 78 0.01 -2.41 11.98
C HIS A 78 -0.42 -3.27 13.19
N ALA A 79 0.56 -3.96 13.80
CA ALA A 79 0.33 -4.67 15.04
C ALA A 79 -0.16 -3.71 16.16
N PRO A 80 -1.05 -4.14 17.05
CA PRO A 80 -1.70 -5.45 17.12
C PRO A 80 -2.95 -5.58 16.22
N ASN A 81 -3.24 -4.61 15.34
CA ASN A 81 -4.50 -4.50 14.61
C ASN A 81 -4.45 -5.10 13.19
N ALA A 82 -3.29 -5.63 12.74
CA ALA A 82 -3.19 -6.26 11.44
C ALA A 82 -4.11 -7.48 11.34
N GLY A 83 -4.79 -7.62 10.20
CA GLY A 83 -5.75 -8.70 10.05
C GLY A 83 -6.36 -8.79 8.64
N PRO A 84 -7.42 -9.59 8.45
CA PRO A 84 -8.00 -9.92 7.13
C PRO A 84 -8.46 -8.72 6.30
N ARG A 85 -8.81 -7.57 6.93
CA ARG A 85 -9.20 -6.36 6.20
C ARG A 85 -8.16 -5.95 5.15
N LYS A 86 -6.91 -6.20 5.39
CA LYS A 86 -5.82 -5.92 4.49
C LYS A 86 -6.05 -6.52 3.08
N SER A 87 -6.63 -7.71 3.02
CA SER A 87 -6.88 -8.43 1.76
C SER A 87 -8.07 -7.90 0.96
N TRP A 88 -9.04 -7.22 1.60
CA TRP A 88 -10.27 -6.77 0.95
C TRP A 88 -10.47 -5.24 0.95
N ALA A 89 -9.57 -4.48 1.58
CA ALA A 89 -9.71 -3.03 1.72
C ALA A 89 -9.77 -2.29 0.38
N ALA A 90 -9.03 -2.73 -0.64
CA ALA A 90 -9.09 -2.13 -1.97
C ALA A 90 -10.41 -2.44 -2.69
N GLY A 91 -10.94 -3.66 -2.54
CA GLY A 91 -12.26 -4.05 -3.06
C GLY A 91 -13.39 -3.24 -2.42
N ASP A 92 -13.32 -3.02 -1.10
CA ASP A 92 -14.26 -2.14 -0.37
C ASP A 92 -14.22 -0.70 -0.92
N ALA A 93 -13.02 -0.15 -1.12
CA ALA A 93 -12.84 1.18 -1.69
C ALA A 93 -13.44 1.31 -3.11
N THR A 94 -13.25 0.31 -3.96
CA THR A 94 -13.82 0.28 -5.32
C THR A 94 -15.34 0.11 -5.30
N SER A 95 -15.87 -0.74 -4.42
CA SER A 95 -17.31 -0.89 -4.21
C SER A 95 -17.95 0.43 -3.79
N ARG A 96 -17.32 1.14 -2.87
CA ARG A 96 -17.78 2.45 -2.42
C ARG A 96 -17.74 3.49 -3.55
N ALA A 97 -16.71 3.48 -4.38
CA ALA A 97 -16.61 4.35 -5.55
C ALA A 97 -17.81 4.15 -6.51
N LEU A 98 -18.17 2.91 -6.78
CA LEU A 98 -19.35 2.60 -7.61
C LEU A 98 -20.63 3.15 -6.99
N GLN A 99 -20.85 2.96 -5.68
CA GLN A 99 -22.02 3.51 -5.00
C GLN A 99 -22.12 5.03 -5.14
N LEU A 100 -21.00 5.77 -4.99
CA LEU A 100 -20.96 7.22 -5.12
C LEU A 100 -21.33 7.66 -6.54
N VAL A 101 -20.84 6.97 -7.57
CA VAL A 101 -21.20 7.24 -8.96
C VAL A 101 -22.68 7.00 -9.22
N LEU A 102 -23.24 5.91 -8.70
CA LEU A 102 -24.68 5.61 -8.85
C LEU A 102 -25.55 6.63 -8.12
N LEU A 103 -25.14 7.11 -6.96
CA LEU A 103 -25.83 8.19 -6.23
C LEU A 103 -25.82 9.49 -7.04
N THR A 104 -24.68 9.85 -7.61
CA THR A 104 -24.54 11.04 -8.48
C THR A 104 -25.42 10.93 -9.72
N GLN A 105 -25.51 9.75 -10.36
CA GLN A 105 -26.46 9.52 -11.45
C GLN A 105 -27.92 9.74 -11.05
N LYS A 106 -28.25 9.55 -9.78
CA LYS A 106 -29.58 9.78 -9.22
C LYS A 106 -29.81 11.24 -8.78
N GLY A 107 -28.86 12.13 -9.08
CA GLY A 107 -28.98 13.55 -8.81
C GLY A 107 -28.41 14.01 -7.47
N GLN A 108 -27.64 13.16 -6.79
CA GLN A 108 -26.87 13.64 -5.62
C GLN A 108 -25.78 14.59 -6.08
N ILE A 109 -25.75 15.76 -5.47
CA ILE A 109 -24.78 16.83 -5.77
C ILE A 109 -23.48 16.64 -5.02
N GLY A 110 -22.41 17.27 -5.50
CA GLY A 110 -21.12 17.29 -4.85
C GLY A 110 -20.87 18.52 -3.98
N TYR A 111 -19.62 18.63 -3.53
CA TYR A 111 -19.15 19.68 -2.61
C TYR A 111 -17.90 20.34 -3.19
N PRO A 112 -18.03 21.48 -3.93
CA PRO A 112 -16.92 22.07 -4.70
C PRO A 112 -15.67 22.39 -3.89
N SER A 113 -15.82 22.70 -2.61
CA SER A 113 -14.72 23.07 -1.72
C SER A 113 -14.25 21.92 -0.82
N VAL A 114 -14.59 20.66 -1.13
CA VAL A 114 -14.30 19.50 -0.27
C VAL A 114 -12.83 19.38 0.13
N LEU A 115 -11.91 19.77 -0.74
CA LEU A 115 -10.48 19.75 -0.43
C LEU A 115 -10.02 20.96 0.36
N THR A 116 -10.57 22.14 0.06
CA THR A 116 -9.99 23.45 0.42
C THR A 116 -10.80 24.26 1.43
N ALA A 117 -12.00 23.81 1.82
CA ALA A 117 -12.82 24.54 2.79
C ALA A 117 -12.04 24.73 4.10
N PRO A 118 -11.86 25.99 4.57
CA PRO A 118 -11.17 26.23 5.82
C PRO A 118 -11.83 25.46 6.98
N THR A 119 -11.03 24.81 7.81
CA THR A 119 -11.45 24.02 8.98
C THR A 119 -12.16 22.69 8.63
N TRP A 120 -12.89 22.62 7.52
CA TRP A 120 -13.80 21.51 7.19
C TRP A 120 -13.35 20.69 5.98
N GLY A 121 -12.42 21.21 5.18
CA GLY A 121 -11.91 20.56 3.99
C GLY A 121 -10.87 19.48 4.30
N PHE A 122 -10.67 18.58 3.35
CA PHE A 122 -9.75 17.45 3.48
C PHE A 122 -8.32 17.90 3.86
N TYR A 123 -7.83 19.01 3.30
CA TYR A 123 -6.49 19.49 3.58
C TYR A 123 -6.31 19.84 5.05
N ASP A 124 -7.24 20.57 5.65
CA ASP A 124 -7.14 20.96 7.05
C ASP A 124 -7.38 19.77 7.99
N VAL A 125 -8.42 18.98 7.72
CA VAL A 125 -8.86 17.91 8.63
C VAL A 125 -7.94 16.68 8.57
N GLN A 126 -7.50 16.28 7.38
CA GLN A 126 -6.82 15.01 7.16
C GLN A 126 -5.37 15.15 6.72
N PHE A 127 -5.00 16.27 6.08
CA PHE A 127 -3.69 16.42 5.44
C PHE A 127 -2.80 17.47 6.13
N LYS A 128 -3.10 17.79 7.39
CA LYS A 128 -2.33 18.74 8.24
C LYS A 128 -2.16 20.13 7.61
N GLY A 129 -3.16 20.61 6.88
CA GLY A 129 -3.15 21.90 6.19
C GLY A 129 -2.38 21.94 4.89
N ASN A 130 -1.78 20.83 4.44
CA ASN A 130 -1.04 20.80 3.18
C ASN A 130 -1.96 20.52 1.99
N SER A 131 -1.74 21.22 0.88
CA SER A 131 -2.37 20.91 -0.40
C SER A 131 -1.63 19.80 -1.13
N PHE A 132 -2.32 19.12 -2.07
CA PHE A 132 -1.67 18.15 -2.94
C PHE A 132 -0.70 18.82 -3.91
N SER A 133 0.44 18.18 -4.11
CA SER A 133 1.32 18.41 -5.24
C SER A 133 0.98 17.44 -6.36
N LEU A 134 0.87 17.95 -7.58
CA LEU A 134 0.74 17.16 -8.80
C LEU A 134 1.98 17.40 -9.65
N PRO A 135 3.00 16.54 -9.57
CA PRO A 135 4.31 16.79 -10.18
C PRO A 135 4.29 16.67 -11.70
N ARG A 136 3.21 16.14 -12.27
CA ARG A 136 3.02 15.91 -13.70
C ARG A 136 1.57 15.78 -14.09
N ASP A 137 1.29 15.93 -15.37
CA ASP A 137 0.00 15.61 -15.97
C ASP A 137 -0.24 14.09 -15.98
N PHE A 138 -1.50 13.68 -16.10
CA PHE A 138 -1.87 12.27 -16.26
C PHE A 138 -1.62 11.84 -17.70
N ASP A 139 -0.87 10.75 -17.87
CA ASP A 139 -0.56 10.15 -19.17
C ASP A 139 -0.41 8.61 -18.99
N SER A 140 0.79 8.05 -19.14
CA SER A 140 1.09 6.62 -18.99
C SER A 140 2.27 6.35 -18.06
N TYR A 141 2.70 7.35 -17.33
CA TYR A 141 3.91 7.33 -16.51
C TYR A 141 3.97 6.15 -15.53
N VAL A 142 2.86 5.86 -14.85
CA VAL A 142 2.85 4.82 -13.84
C VAL A 142 3.07 3.46 -14.47
N MET A 143 2.41 3.16 -15.59
CA MET A 143 2.57 1.87 -16.28
C MET A 143 3.93 1.71 -16.94
N GLU A 144 4.56 2.79 -17.35
CA GLU A 144 5.92 2.77 -17.93
C GLU A 144 7.01 2.61 -16.89
N ASN A 145 6.76 3.02 -15.64
CA ASN A 145 7.76 3.07 -14.58
C ASN A 145 7.47 2.15 -13.40
N VAL A 146 6.33 1.46 -13.37
CA VAL A 146 6.04 0.52 -12.28
C VAL A 146 7.00 -0.65 -12.29
N LEU A 147 7.56 -0.95 -11.13
CA LEU A 147 8.44 -2.09 -10.97
C LEU A 147 7.63 -3.32 -10.54
N PHE A 148 7.73 -4.39 -11.31
CA PHE A 148 7.18 -5.69 -10.93
C PHE A 148 8.28 -6.51 -10.25
N LYS A 149 8.14 -6.75 -8.96
CA LYS A 149 8.94 -7.71 -8.23
C LYS A 149 8.04 -8.87 -7.82
N ILE A 150 8.31 -10.02 -8.41
CA ILE A 150 7.54 -11.25 -8.22
C ILE A 150 8.43 -12.41 -7.75
N SER A 151 9.64 -12.11 -7.28
CA SER A 151 10.59 -13.14 -6.84
C SER A 151 10.09 -13.86 -5.60
N PHE A 152 9.44 -13.14 -4.68
CA PHE A 152 8.97 -13.70 -3.42
C PHE A 152 7.55 -13.20 -3.10
N PRO A 153 6.70 -13.99 -2.43
CA PRO A 153 5.42 -13.55 -1.89
C PRO A 153 5.62 -12.66 -0.65
N ALA A 154 6.33 -11.56 -0.81
CA ALA A 154 6.73 -10.62 0.24
C ALA A 154 6.23 -9.21 -0.06
N GLU A 155 5.97 -8.42 0.97
CA GLU A 155 5.71 -7.00 0.81
C GLU A 155 6.83 -6.34 0.01
N PHE A 156 6.47 -5.39 -0.88
CA PHE A 156 7.38 -4.86 -1.91
C PHE A 156 8.71 -4.32 -1.35
N HIS A 157 8.66 -3.61 -0.22
CA HIS A 157 9.86 -3.02 0.40
C HIS A 157 10.83 -4.07 1.01
N ALA A 158 10.37 -5.30 1.21
CA ALA A 158 11.20 -6.38 1.73
C ALA A 158 11.93 -7.19 0.64
N GLN A 159 11.51 -7.09 -0.62
CA GLN A 159 11.98 -7.95 -1.71
C GLN A 159 13.52 -8.06 -1.78
N THR A 160 14.22 -6.93 -1.74
CA THR A 160 15.68 -6.90 -1.82
C THR A 160 16.37 -7.43 -0.55
N ALA A 161 15.76 -7.25 0.62
CA ALA A 161 16.30 -7.80 1.87
C ALA A 161 16.13 -9.33 1.91
N VAL A 162 15.00 -9.84 1.44
CA VAL A 162 14.77 -11.29 1.28
C VAL A 162 15.74 -11.88 0.26
N GLU A 163 15.90 -11.25 -0.90
CA GLU A 163 16.85 -11.68 -1.93
C GLU A 163 18.29 -11.77 -1.37
N ALA A 164 18.73 -10.74 -0.63
CA ALA A 164 20.02 -10.76 0.02
C ALA A 164 20.14 -11.89 1.07
N ALA A 165 19.08 -12.15 1.85
CA ALA A 165 19.06 -13.23 2.82
C ALA A 165 19.17 -14.61 2.15
N VAL A 166 18.44 -14.82 1.07
CA VAL A 166 18.49 -16.06 0.27
C VAL A 166 19.89 -16.28 -0.31
N ILE A 167 20.54 -15.23 -0.84
CA ILE A 167 21.91 -15.33 -1.35
C ILE A 167 22.92 -15.69 -0.23
N LEU A 168 22.68 -15.21 0.99
CA LEU A 168 23.55 -15.48 2.12
C LEU A 168 23.30 -16.84 2.79
N HIS A 169 22.15 -17.47 2.54
CA HIS A 169 21.73 -18.70 3.19
C HIS A 169 22.81 -19.78 3.21
N ASP A 170 23.37 -20.13 2.06
CA ASP A 170 24.38 -21.17 1.97
C ASP A 170 25.67 -20.88 2.75
N GLN A 171 25.93 -19.62 3.04
CA GLN A 171 27.11 -19.20 3.81
C GLN A 171 26.88 -19.26 5.31
N VAL A 172 25.61 -19.18 5.77
CA VAL A 172 25.24 -19.00 7.18
C VAL A 172 24.40 -20.14 7.77
N LYS A 173 23.74 -20.97 6.95
CA LYS A 173 22.78 -22.00 7.40
C LYS A 173 23.31 -22.93 8.49
N ASP A 174 24.60 -23.26 8.46
CA ASP A 174 25.26 -24.14 9.44
C ASP A 174 25.89 -23.36 10.61
N LYS A 175 25.67 -22.02 10.69
CA LYS A 175 26.28 -21.12 11.66
C LYS A 175 25.32 -20.07 12.20
N LEU A 176 24.04 -20.32 12.18
CA LEU A 176 23.02 -19.35 12.59
C LEU A 176 23.17 -18.94 14.06
N ASP A 177 23.62 -19.86 14.90
CA ASP A 177 23.90 -19.58 16.31
C ASP A 177 25.11 -18.64 16.50
N ASP A 178 26.09 -18.71 15.60
CA ASP A 178 27.31 -17.88 15.62
C ASP A 178 27.04 -16.44 15.15
N ILE A 179 25.86 -16.14 14.58
CA ILE A 179 25.50 -14.79 14.17
C ILE A 179 25.29 -13.94 15.42
N ASP A 180 26.11 -12.93 15.60
CA ASP A 180 25.98 -11.96 16.69
C ASP A 180 24.95 -10.86 16.30
N LYS A 181 25.01 -10.39 15.05
CA LYS A 181 24.20 -9.27 14.57
C LYS A 181 23.91 -9.36 13.08
N ILE A 182 22.67 -9.00 12.71
CA ILE A 182 22.26 -8.83 11.32
C ILE A 182 21.95 -7.35 11.09
N LEU A 183 22.67 -6.71 10.17
CA LEU A 183 22.46 -5.31 9.84
C LEU A 183 21.71 -5.20 8.50
N ILE A 184 20.51 -4.64 8.54
CA ILE A 184 19.71 -4.37 7.34
C ILE A 184 19.76 -2.86 7.07
N SER A 185 20.39 -2.48 5.97
CA SER A 185 20.37 -1.12 5.48
C SER A 185 19.32 -1.00 4.38
N THR A 186 18.36 -0.11 4.55
CA THR A 186 17.23 0.04 3.63
C THR A 186 16.70 1.48 3.63
N HIS A 187 15.77 1.80 2.73
CA HIS A 187 15.20 3.13 2.68
C HIS A 187 14.15 3.39 3.78
N GLU A 188 13.93 4.65 4.11
CA GLU A 188 13.10 5.09 5.24
C GLU A 188 11.65 4.55 5.16
N SER A 189 11.09 4.43 3.95
CA SER A 189 9.72 3.93 3.82
C SER A 189 9.59 2.45 4.22
N ALA A 190 10.61 1.61 3.98
CA ALA A 190 10.61 0.23 4.47
C ALA A 190 10.57 0.20 6.00
N ILE A 191 11.40 1.01 6.64
CA ILE A 191 11.44 1.10 8.11
C ILE A 191 10.07 1.50 8.66
N ARG A 192 9.47 2.56 8.11
CA ARG A 192 8.18 3.08 8.56
C ARG A 192 7.02 2.11 8.31
N ILE A 193 7.07 1.34 7.23
CA ILE A 193 5.93 0.53 6.78
C ILE A 193 6.00 -0.90 7.31
N ILE A 194 7.17 -1.53 7.30
CA ILE A 194 7.31 -2.97 7.55
C ILE A 194 8.36 -3.34 8.61
N SER A 195 9.06 -2.41 9.23
CA SER A 195 9.89 -2.76 10.39
C SER A 195 9.00 -2.94 11.61
N LYS A 196 8.99 -4.17 12.17
CA LYS A 196 8.15 -4.53 13.31
C LYS A 196 8.96 -5.29 14.35
N GLU A 197 8.80 -4.87 15.60
CA GLU A 197 9.33 -5.54 16.77
C GLU A 197 8.21 -6.26 17.54
N GLY A 198 8.58 -7.20 18.40
CA GLY A 198 7.65 -7.93 19.24
C GLY A 198 6.91 -9.06 18.53
N VAL A 199 5.81 -9.51 19.14
CA VAL A 199 5.05 -10.69 18.71
C VAL A 199 4.29 -10.42 17.42
N LEU A 200 4.33 -11.39 16.50
CA LEU A 200 3.55 -11.39 15.25
C LEU A 200 2.40 -12.39 15.39
N ASN A 201 1.18 -11.90 15.38
CA ASN A 201 0.01 -12.68 15.79
C ASN A 201 -0.65 -13.50 14.67
N ASN A 202 -0.33 -13.23 13.42
CA ASN A 202 -1.00 -13.84 12.28
C ASN A 202 -0.20 -13.65 10.98
N PRO A 203 -0.54 -14.38 9.89
CA PRO A 203 0.13 -14.23 8.59
C PRO A 203 0.17 -12.79 8.06
N ALA A 204 -0.86 -11.97 8.31
CA ALA A 204 -0.90 -10.59 7.87
C ALA A 204 0.07 -9.65 8.64
N ASP A 205 0.49 -10.04 9.83
CA ASP A 205 1.59 -9.38 10.55
C ASP A 205 2.95 -9.77 9.96
N ARG A 206 3.11 -11.04 9.65
CA ARG A 206 4.38 -11.66 9.20
C ARG A 206 4.77 -11.23 7.81
N ASP A 207 3.83 -11.20 6.86
CA ASP A 207 4.07 -10.76 5.48
C ASP A 207 4.31 -9.25 5.34
N HIS A 208 4.15 -8.51 6.44
CA HIS A 208 4.49 -7.08 6.57
C HIS A 208 5.52 -6.85 7.68
N CYS A 209 6.37 -7.82 7.95
CA CYS A 209 7.49 -7.70 8.89
C CYS A 209 8.81 -7.96 8.15
N LEU A 210 9.60 -6.91 7.95
CA LEU A 210 10.91 -6.99 7.29
C LEU A 210 11.81 -8.02 7.95
N GLN A 211 11.85 -8.01 9.28
CA GLN A 211 12.67 -8.92 10.06
C GLN A 211 12.25 -10.37 9.90
N TYR A 212 10.95 -10.65 9.89
CA TYR A 212 10.42 -12.00 9.71
C TYR A 212 10.81 -12.58 8.35
N MET A 213 10.50 -11.84 7.29
CA MET A 213 10.78 -12.27 5.92
C MET A 213 12.28 -12.47 5.66
N THR A 214 13.12 -11.61 6.23
CA THR A 214 14.58 -11.77 6.17
C THR A 214 15.07 -13.00 6.95
N ALA A 215 14.50 -13.27 8.13
CA ALA A 215 14.83 -14.44 8.93
C ALA A 215 14.51 -15.75 8.18
N ILE A 216 13.35 -15.84 7.56
CA ILE A 216 12.97 -17.00 6.73
C ILE A 216 13.95 -17.18 5.57
N GLY A 217 14.30 -16.12 4.85
CA GLY A 217 15.28 -16.19 3.77
C GLY A 217 16.65 -16.71 4.22
N LEU A 218 17.12 -16.31 5.41
CA LEU A 218 18.37 -16.82 6.00
C LEU A 218 18.25 -18.30 6.44
N LEU A 219 17.11 -18.70 7.00
CA LEU A 219 16.86 -20.05 7.50
C LEU A 219 16.68 -21.06 6.38
N LYS A 220 15.88 -20.73 5.38
CA LYS A 220 15.40 -21.68 4.37
C LYS A 220 16.05 -21.54 3.00
N GLY A 221 16.66 -20.40 2.70
CA GLY A 221 17.20 -20.09 1.39
C GLY A 221 16.11 -19.81 0.34
N ASP A 222 14.86 -19.58 0.80
CA ASP A 222 13.71 -19.23 0.00
C ASP A 222 12.65 -18.54 0.86
N LEU A 223 11.58 -18.02 0.24
CA LEU A 223 10.40 -17.53 0.94
C LEU A 223 9.17 -17.84 0.09
N VAL A 224 8.28 -18.67 0.60
CA VAL A 224 7.02 -19.04 -0.03
C VAL A 224 5.82 -18.63 0.82
N ALA A 225 4.60 -18.72 0.28
CA ALA A 225 3.39 -18.26 0.96
C ALA A 225 3.13 -19.03 2.26
N GLU A 226 3.45 -20.32 2.29
CA GLU A 226 3.29 -21.22 3.42
C GLU A 226 4.19 -20.84 4.61
N ASP A 227 5.26 -20.09 4.36
CA ASP A 227 6.17 -19.64 5.42
C ASP A 227 5.56 -18.60 6.37
N TYR A 228 4.40 -18.08 6.05
CA TYR A 228 3.67 -17.17 6.93
C TYR A 228 2.71 -17.89 7.90
N GLU A 229 2.52 -19.18 7.76
CA GLU A 229 1.61 -19.96 8.60
C GLU A 229 2.19 -20.20 10.00
N ASP A 230 1.31 -20.58 10.93
CA ASP A 230 1.66 -20.67 12.37
C ASP A 230 2.68 -21.76 12.68
N ASP A 231 2.70 -22.84 11.92
CA ASP A 231 3.65 -23.95 12.09
C ASP A 231 5.10 -23.51 11.83
N VAL A 232 5.33 -22.74 10.77
CA VAL A 232 6.65 -22.17 10.47
C VAL A 232 7.00 -21.05 11.45
N ALA A 233 6.05 -20.19 11.76
CA ALA A 233 6.26 -19.05 12.65
C ALA A 233 6.54 -19.46 14.11
N SER A 234 6.19 -20.70 14.50
CA SER A 234 6.47 -21.24 15.84
C SER A 234 7.91 -21.72 16.01
N ASP A 235 8.72 -21.76 14.97
CA ASP A 235 10.14 -22.07 15.08
C ASP A 235 10.87 -20.96 15.85
N PRO A 236 11.45 -21.27 17.03
CA PRO A 236 12.12 -20.28 17.86
C PRO A 236 13.35 -19.63 17.19
N LEU A 237 13.94 -20.28 16.17
CA LEU A 237 15.06 -19.69 15.42
C LEU A 237 14.64 -18.45 14.63
N VAL A 238 13.38 -18.38 14.21
CA VAL A 238 12.85 -17.20 13.51
C VAL A 238 12.94 -15.95 14.41
N ASP A 239 12.42 -16.06 15.64
CA ASP A 239 12.45 -14.94 16.58
C ASP A 239 13.88 -14.65 17.08
N GLN A 240 14.71 -15.65 17.30
CA GLN A 240 16.13 -15.45 17.64
C GLN A 240 16.87 -14.65 16.56
N LEU A 241 16.66 -14.95 15.28
CA LEU A 241 17.25 -14.16 14.19
C LEU A 241 16.66 -12.75 14.10
N ARG A 242 15.37 -12.60 14.30
CA ARG A 242 14.70 -11.29 14.33
C ARG A 242 15.28 -10.37 15.41
N GLU A 243 15.53 -10.88 16.60
CA GLU A 243 16.10 -10.14 17.72
C GLU A 243 17.55 -9.66 17.46
N LYS A 244 18.30 -10.39 16.62
CA LYS A 244 19.65 -10.00 16.20
C LYS A 244 19.65 -8.91 15.11
N MET A 245 18.49 -8.53 14.56
CA MET A 245 18.40 -7.58 13.45
C MET A 245 18.42 -6.13 13.92
N VAL A 246 19.29 -5.33 13.29
CA VAL A 246 19.34 -3.88 13.44
C VAL A 246 19.05 -3.25 12.08
N ILE A 247 18.03 -2.40 12.03
CA ILE A 247 17.58 -1.75 10.81
C ILE A 247 18.02 -0.30 10.80
N ARG A 248 18.58 0.15 9.70
CA ARG A 248 18.99 1.56 9.52
C ARG A 248 18.59 2.08 8.15
N SER A 249 18.37 3.38 8.05
CA SER A 249 18.15 4.06 6.79
C SER A 249 19.45 4.22 6.00
N GLU A 250 19.40 3.93 4.70
CA GLU A 250 20.46 4.25 3.75
C GLU A 250 20.38 5.68 3.21
N GLU A 251 19.27 6.37 3.45
CA GLU A 251 19.08 7.73 2.97
C GLU A 251 20.14 8.63 3.58
N ARG A 252 21.09 9.05 2.76
CA ARG A 252 21.98 10.14 3.13
C ARG A 252 21.12 11.40 3.25
N ARG A 253 21.09 11.99 4.44
CA ARG A 253 20.57 13.34 4.58
C ARG A 253 21.46 14.24 3.73
N VAL A 254 20.93 14.71 2.62
CA VAL A 254 21.51 15.77 1.80
C VAL A 254 21.24 17.09 2.49
#